data_659dc9fca7f8d3e1e044ee01bb5da76c
#
_entry.id   659dc9fca7f8d3e1e044ee01bb5da76c
#
_cell.length_a   1.000
_cell.length_b   1.000
_cell.length_c   1.000
_cell.angle_alpha   90.00
_cell.angle_beta   90.00
_cell.angle_gamma   90.00
#
_symmetry.space_group_name_H-M   'P 1'
#
loop_
_entity.id
_entity.type
_entity.pdbx_description
1 polymer ?
#
loop_
_entity_poly.entity_id
_entity_poly.type
_entity_poly.pdbx_seq_one_letter_code
_entity_poly.pdbx_strand_id
1 'polypeptide(L)'
;MAGVTHSFDIGNVSVGRGQLFLIAGPCVIESETHARTLADAIQRVASDVGIPYLFKASYDKANRTSIRSFRGPGLVEGARILRAIAQGTGLPVLTDVHTPEDCLRLSKALGDVEVVLQIPAFLCRQTDLLIAAAHTGRAINVKKGQFVAPLDMQHAVLKVRDSAATLSTQSRRASS
;
A
#
# COMPACT_ATOMS: atom_id res chain seq x y z
N MET A 1 -1.67 28.77 -3.03
CA MET A 1 -0.40 28.22 -3.54
C MET A 1 -0.73 26.88 -4.17
N ALA A 2 -0.52 26.71 -5.47
CA ALA A 2 -0.64 25.42 -6.14
C ALA A 2 0.45 24.49 -5.54
N GLY A 3 0.03 23.45 -4.85
CA GLY A 3 0.96 22.49 -4.27
C GLY A 3 1.76 21.81 -5.39
N VAL A 4 3.08 21.75 -5.24
CA VAL A 4 3.94 20.99 -6.14
C VAL A 4 3.49 19.53 -6.08
N THR A 5 2.84 19.06 -7.13
CA THR A 5 2.45 17.67 -7.27
C THR A 5 3.70 16.89 -7.67
N HIS A 6 4.27 16.14 -6.73
CA HIS A 6 5.36 15.23 -7.07
C HIS A 6 4.79 14.02 -7.78
N SER A 7 5.31 13.72 -8.97
CA SER A 7 4.96 12.50 -9.69
C SER A 7 5.97 11.40 -9.43
N PHE A 8 5.50 10.15 -9.36
CA PHE A 8 6.32 8.96 -9.23
C PHE A 8 5.62 7.76 -9.86
N ASP A 9 6.35 6.69 -10.10
CA ASP A 9 5.81 5.48 -10.70
C ASP A 9 5.82 4.33 -9.68
N ILE A 10 4.82 3.46 -9.76
CA ILE A 10 4.69 2.21 -9.01
C ILE A 10 4.53 1.10 -10.06
N GLY A 11 5.63 0.47 -10.44
CA GLY A 11 5.64 -0.40 -11.62
C GLY A 11 5.18 0.36 -12.87
N ASN A 12 4.10 -0.09 -13.48
CA ASN A 12 3.50 0.53 -14.66
C ASN A 12 2.43 1.59 -14.33
N VAL A 13 2.23 1.94 -13.07
CA VAL A 13 1.22 2.91 -12.63
C VAL A 13 1.88 4.24 -12.32
N SER A 14 1.55 5.29 -13.09
CA SER A 14 2.03 6.66 -12.85
C SER A 14 1.09 7.42 -11.91
N VAL A 15 1.64 7.98 -10.84
CA VAL A 15 0.91 8.77 -9.83
C VAL A 15 1.29 10.24 -9.94
N GLY A 16 0.30 11.14 -9.85
CA GLY A 16 0.52 12.59 -9.81
C GLY A 16 0.68 13.29 -11.17
N ARG A 17 0.53 12.57 -12.30
CA ARG A 17 0.62 13.14 -13.67
C ARG A 17 -0.73 13.49 -14.28
N GLY A 18 -1.80 13.52 -13.49
CA GLY A 18 -3.16 13.84 -13.97
C GLY A 18 -3.88 12.67 -14.65
N GLN A 19 -3.26 11.51 -14.74
CA GLN A 19 -3.89 10.30 -15.27
C GLN A 19 -4.63 9.55 -14.14
N LEU A 20 -5.76 8.96 -14.50
CA LEU A 20 -6.48 8.05 -13.61
C LEU A 20 -5.79 6.69 -13.60
N PHE A 21 -5.80 6.05 -12.44
CA PHE A 21 -5.44 4.65 -12.27
C PHE A 21 -6.43 3.98 -11.31
N LEU A 22 -6.56 2.67 -11.40
CA LEU A 22 -7.49 1.87 -10.60
C LEU A 22 -6.76 1.19 -9.45
N ILE A 23 -7.30 1.30 -8.24
CA ILE A 23 -6.96 0.44 -7.09
C ILE A 23 -8.20 -0.39 -6.77
N ALA A 24 -8.16 -1.69 -7.03
CA ALA A 24 -9.30 -2.57 -6.82
C ALA A 24 -8.87 -4.00 -6.44
N GLY A 25 -9.82 -4.77 -5.90
CA GLY A 25 -9.63 -6.15 -5.49
C GLY A 25 -10.53 -6.51 -4.31
N PRO A 26 -10.40 -7.73 -3.75
CA PRO A 26 -11.22 -8.16 -2.64
C PRO A 26 -10.91 -7.36 -1.37
N CYS A 27 -11.95 -7.17 -0.54
CA CYS A 27 -11.78 -6.48 0.74
C CYS A 27 -10.70 -7.15 1.62
N VAL A 28 -10.69 -8.49 1.61
CA VAL A 28 -9.76 -9.35 2.35
C VAL A 28 -9.40 -10.56 1.49
N ILE A 29 -8.22 -11.10 1.66
CA ILE A 29 -7.82 -12.36 1.01
C ILE A 29 -8.59 -13.51 1.69
N GLU A 30 -9.52 -14.13 0.95
CA GLU A 30 -10.27 -15.30 1.41
C GLU A 30 -9.55 -16.60 1.06
N SER A 31 -8.99 -16.66 -0.15
CA SER A 31 -8.11 -17.73 -0.63
C SER A 31 -7.21 -17.21 -1.75
N GLU A 32 -6.14 -17.93 -2.04
CA GLU A 32 -5.25 -17.60 -3.18
C GLU A 32 -6.01 -17.67 -4.51
N THR A 33 -6.79 -18.72 -4.71
CA THR A 33 -7.58 -18.91 -5.93
C THR A 33 -8.56 -17.77 -6.15
N HIS A 34 -9.32 -17.38 -5.11
CA HIS A 34 -10.27 -16.28 -5.20
C HIS A 34 -9.56 -14.95 -5.51
N ALA A 35 -8.48 -14.64 -4.79
CA ALA A 35 -7.71 -13.41 -4.99
C ALA A 35 -7.12 -13.34 -6.41
N ARG A 36 -6.58 -14.44 -6.92
CA ARG A 36 -6.02 -14.53 -8.28
C ARG A 36 -7.09 -14.38 -9.35
N THR A 37 -8.21 -15.08 -9.21
CA THR A 37 -9.32 -14.96 -10.16
C THR A 37 -9.82 -13.51 -10.28
N LEU A 38 -9.91 -12.80 -9.15
CA LEU A 38 -10.29 -11.38 -9.17
C LEU A 38 -9.21 -10.49 -9.78
N ALA A 39 -7.92 -10.74 -9.47
CA ALA A 39 -6.83 -9.99 -10.08
C ALA A 39 -6.85 -10.11 -11.61
N ASP A 40 -6.96 -11.32 -12.15
CA ASP A 40 -7.00 -11.58 -13.57
C ASP A 40 -8.26 -10.98 -14.23
N ALA A 41 -9.41 -11.07 -13.59
CA ALA A 41 -10.67 -10.53 -14.12
C ALA A 41 -10.65 -8.99 -14.18
N ILE A 42 -10.21 -8.35 -13.09
CA ILE A 42 -10.14 -6.88 -13.03
C ILE A 42 -9.05 -6.36 -13.97
N GLN A 43 -7.92 -7.06 -14.08
CA GLN A 43 -6.83 -6.69 -15.01
C GLN A 43 -7.33 -6.67 -16.46
N ARG A 44 -8.12 -7.67 -16.88
CA ARG A 44 -8.71 -7.68 -18.22
C ARG A 44 -9.60 -6.46 -18.44
N VAL A 45 -10.54 -6.19 -17.53
CA VAL A 45 -11.44 -5.03 -17.65
C VAL A 45 -10.65 -3.71 -17.67
N ALA A 46 -9.66 -3.56 -16.78
CA ALA A 46 -8.83 -2.35 -16.75
C ALA A 46 -8.03 -2.16 -18.05
N SER A 47 -7.52 -3.26 -18.63
CA SER A 47 -6.84 -3.26 -19.93
C SER A 47 -7.76 -2.87 -21.07
N ASP A 48 -8.98 -3.40 -21.10
CA ASP A 48 -9.96 -3.10 -22.14
C ASP A 48 -10.36 -1.62 -22.17
N VAL A 49 -10.35 -0.95 -21.01
CA VAL A 49 -10.63 0.51 -20.91
C VAL A 49 -9.37 1.38 -20.86
N GLY A 50 -8.18 0.77 -20.95
CA GLY A 50 -6.91 1.49 -20.97
C GLY A 50 -6.53 2.18 -19.67
N ILE A 51 -6.98 1.67 -18.49
CA ILE A 51 -6.69 2.25 -17.17
C ILE A 51 -5.59 1.43 -16.48
N PRO A 52 -4.46 2.03 -16.06
CA PRO A 52 -3.47 1.36 -15.24
C PRO A 52 -4.08 0.83 -13.94
N TYR A 53 -3.69 -0.38 -13.52
CA TYR A 53 -4.33 -1.08 -12.44
C TYR A 53 -3.33 -1.56 -11.38
N LEU A 54 -3.71 -1.40 -10.13
CA LEU A 54 -3.00 -1.82 -8.93
C LEU A 54 -3.91 -2.75 -8.13
N PHE A 55 -3.48 -4.00 -7.96
CA PHE A 55 -4.28 -5.00 -7.24
C PHE A 55 -4.25 -4.73 -5.73
N LYS A 56 -5.43 -4.67 -5.11
CA LYS A 56 -5.56 -4.42 -3.68
C LYS A 56 -6.23 -5.59 -2.97
N ALA A 57 -5.59 -6.13 -1.94
CA ALA A 57 -6.23 -7.05 -1.00
C ALA A 57 -5.59 -6.93 0.39
N SER A 58 -6.38 -7.03 1.45
CA SER A 58 -5.86 -6.99 2.82
C SER A 58 -5.61 -8.41 3.33
N TYR A 59 -4.46 -8.62 3.98
CA TYR A 59 -4.14 -9.88 4.64
C TYR A 59 -4.81 -10.02 6.01
N ASP A 60 -5.19 -8.89 6.62
CA ASP A 60 -5.92 -8.83 7.88
C ASP A 60 -6.91 -7.65 7.89
N LYS A 61 -8.05 -7.86 8.48
CA LYS A 61 -9.08 -6.85 8.78
C LYS A 61 -9.15 -6.60 10.29
N ALA A 62 -8.18 -5.83 10.80
CA ALA A 62 -8.04 -5.55 12.22
C ALA A 62 -9.22 -4.78 12.85
N ASN A 63 -10.05 -4.14 12.04
CA ASN A 63 -11.17 -3.29 12.47
C ASN A 63 -12.56 -3.93 12.31
N ARG A 64 -12.65 -5.27 12.31
CA ARG A 64 -13.95 -5.96 12.26
C ARG A 64 -14.81 -5.63 13.46
N THR A 65 -16.12 -5.47 13.24
CA THR A 65 -17.09 -5.18 14.30
C THR A 65 -17.28 -6.37 15.26
N SER A 66 -17.23 -7.60 14.75
CA SER A 66 -17.33 -8.81 15.57
C SER A 66 -16.00 -9.53 15.66
N ILE A 67 -15.65 -9.98 16.87
CA ILE A 67 -14.46 -10.81 17.12
C ILE A 67 -14.51 -12.15 16.38
N ARG A 68 -15.72 -12.61 16.00
CA ARG A 68 -15.95 -13.86 15.27
C ARG A 68 -15.83 -13.70 13.75
N SER A 69 -15.73 -12.46 13.24
CA SER A 69 -15.62 -12.21 11.80
C SER A 69 -14.31 -12.72 11.25
N PHE A 70 -14.35 -13.26 10.03
CA PHE A 70 -13.13 -13.63 9.30
C PHE A 70 -12.27 -12.39 9.06
N ARG A 71 -11.02 -12.45 9.48
CA ARG A 71 -10.08 -11.33 9.37
C ARG A 71 -9.12 -11.45 8.20
N GLY A 72 -8.92 -12.62 7.67
CA GLY A 72 -7.94 -12.89 6.61
C GLY A 72 -6.94 -13.98 7.00
N PRO A 73 -6.01 -14.33 6.10
CA PRO A 73 -5.02 -15.40 6.32
C PRO A 73 -3.87 -15.01 7.25
N GLY A 74 -3.78 -13.73 7.66
CA GLY A 74 -2.64 -13.20 8.40
C GLY A 74 -1.46 -12.81 7.50
N LEU A 75 -0.45 -12.15 8.10
CA LEU A 75 0.64 -11.50 7.38
C LEU A 75 1.46 -12.48 6.53
N VAL A 76 1.86 -13.63 7.09
CA VAL A 76 2.79 -14.55 6.40
C VAL A 76 2.14 -15.13 5.14
N GLU A 77 0.96 -15.70 5.28
CA GLU A 77 0.25 -16.30 4.15
C GLU A 77 -0.28 -15.24 3.18
N GLY A 78 -0.76 -14.11 3.70
CA GLY A 78 -1.18 -12.98 2.88
C GLY A 78 -0.06 -12.39 2.02
N ALA A 79 1.14 -12.24 2.58
CA ALA A 79 2.31 -11.80 1.83
C ALA A 79 2.70 -12.80 0.74
N ARG A 80 2.66 -14.11 1.05
CA ARG A 80 2.92 -15.17 0.07
C ARG A 80 1.95 -15.09 -1.12
N ILE A 81 0.65 -14.94 -0.83
CA ILE A 81 -0.40 -14.84 -1.86
C ILE A 81 -0.22 -13.57 -2.70
N LEU A 82 -0.01 -12.41 -2.06
CA LEU A 82 0.19 -11.14 -2.78
C LEU A 82 1.43 -11.20 -3.68
N ARG A 83 2.52 -11.79 -3.19
CA ARG A 83 3.74 -12.00 -3.99
C ARG A 83 3.48 -12.90 -5.20
N ALA A 84 2.76 -14.02 -5.01
CA ALA A 84 2.41 -14.93 -6.10
C ALA A 84 1.53 -14.25 -7.16
N ILE A 85 0.59 -13.39 -6.74
CA ILE A 85 -0.24 -12.59 -7.65
C ILE A 85 0.64 -11.60 -8.43
N ALA A 86 1.45 -10.80 -7.73
CA ALA A 86 2.32 -9.81 -8.38
C ALA A 86 3.26 -10.45 -9.41
N GLN A 87 3.90 -11.57 -9.06
CA GLN A 87 4.79 -12.30 -9.96
C GLN A 87 4.06 -12.92 -11.16
N GLY A 88 2.85 -13.43 -10.94
CA GLY A 88 2.08 -14.09 -12.00
C GLY A 88 1.35 -13.16 -12.94
N THR A 89 1.05 -11.92 -12.52
CA THR A 89 0.28 -10.94 -13.30
C THR A 89 1.11 -9.74 -13.76
N GLY A 90 2.27 -9.49 -13.13
CA GLY A 90 3.06 -8.28 -13.33
C GLY A 90 2.43 -7.02 -12.69
N LEU A 91 1.35 -7.17 -11.93
CA LEU A 91 0.68 -6.03 -11.28
C LEU A 91 1.41 -5.59 -10.02
N PRO A 92 1.53 -4.29 -9.76
CA PRO A 92 1.83 -3.81 -8.43
C PRO A 92 0.67 -4.15 -7.47
N VAL A 93 1.01 -4.43 -6.20
CA VAL A 93 0.02 -4.81 -5.19
C VAL A 93 -0.09 -3.78 -4.07
N LEU A 94 -1.24 -3.70 -3.42
CA LEU A 94 -1.47 -2.84 -2.26
C LEU A 94 -2.10 -3.64 -1.13
N THR A 95 -1.61 -3.46 0.10
CA THR A 95 -2.21 -4.07 1.29
C THR A 95 -2.06 -3.18 2.52
N ASP A 96 -2.94 -3.36 3.50
CA ASP A 96 -2.93 -2.60 4.74
C ASP A 96 -1.79 -3.07 5.66
N VAL A 97 -1.24 -2.16 6.47
CA VAL A 97 -0.35 -2.44 7.60
C VAL A 97 -0.94 -1.84 8.87
N HIS A 98 -0.75 -2.49 10.02
CA HIS A 98 -1.43 -2.12 11.26
C HIS A 98 -0.47 -1.73 12.39
N THR A 99 0.76 -2.24 12.37
CA THR A 99 1.81 -1.94 13.35
C THR A 99 3.12 -1.56 12.65
N PRO A 100 4.05 -0.88 13.34
CA PRO A 100 5.39 -0.62 12.83
C PRO A 100 6.13 -1.90 12.39
N GLU A 101 5.97 -2.99 13.14
CA GLU A 101 6.58 -4.30 12.84
C GLU A 101 6.03 -4.89 11.56
N ASP A 102 4.73 -4.74 11.29
CA ASP A 102 4.09 -5.21 10.06
C ASP A 102 4.71 -4.57 8.83
N CYS A 103 5.04 -3.27 8.88
CA CYS A 103 5.67 -2.57 7.77
C CYS A 103 6.95 -3.26 7.32
N LEU A 104 7.83 -3.55 8.27
CA LEU A 104 9.13 -4.17 7.99
C LEU A 104 8.99 -5.64 7.58
N ARG A 105 8.17 -6.41 8.31
CA ARG A 105 7.95 -7.84 8.03
C ARG A 105 7.31 -8.05 6.66
N LEU A 106 6.30 -7.26 6.34
CA LEU A 106 5.59 -7.34 5.07
C LEU A 106 6.48 -6.92 3.90
N SER A 107 7.21 -5.80 4.02
CA SER A 107 8.14 -5.35 2.99
C SER A 107 9.23 -6.39 2.70
N LYS A 108 9.75 -7.04 3.74
CA LYS A 108 10.73 -8.13 3.60
C LYS A 108 10.12 -9.37 2.95
N ALA A 109 8.91 -9.76 3.35
CA ALA A 109 8.24 -10.95 2.82
C ALA A 109 7.84 -10.81 1.34
N LEU A 110 7.48 -9.60 0.90
CA LEU A 110 7.15 -9.31 -0.49
C LEU A 110 8.40 -9.19 -1.39
N GLY A 111 9.59 -8.94 -0.81
CA GLY A 111 10.85 -8.92 -1.55
C GLY A 111 10.89 -7.81 -2.59
N ASP A 112 11.15 -8.16 -3.84
CA ASP A 112 11.36 -7.28 -4.99
C ASP A 112 10.09 -6.86 -5.74
N VAL A 113 8.91 -7.41 -5.37
CA VAL A 113 7.66 -7.01 -6.03
C VAL A 113 7.27 -5.57 -5.66
N GLU A 114 6.64 -4.88 -6.61
CA GLU A 114 6.13 -3.54 -6.38
C GLU A 114 4.95 -3.57 -5.43
N VAL A 115 5.10 -2.93 -4.27
CA VAL A 115 4.07 -2.89 -3.23
C VAL A 115 3.82 -1.48 -2.71
N VAL A 116 2.55 -1.19 -2.49
CA VAL A 116 2.09 0.00 -1.76
C VAL A 116 1.63 -0.43 -0.38
N LEU A 117 2.20 0.16 0.65
CA LEU A 117 1.73 -0.03 2.02
C LEU A 117 0.61 0.95 2.32
N GLN A 118 -0.57 0.46 2.70
CA GLN A 118 -1.70 1.30 3.04
C GLN A 118 -1.81 1.49 4.55
N ILE A 119 -1.83 2.74 4.98
CA ILE A 119 -2.17 3.10 6.35
C ILE A 119 -3.69 3.20 6.46
N PRO A 120 -4.34 2.39 7.30
CA PRO A 120 -5.79 2.44 7.50
C PRO A 120 -6.27 3.80 8.01
N ALA A 121 -7.53 4.14 7.70
CA ALA A 121 -8.11 5.43 8.05
C ALA A 121 -8.03 5.74 9.55
N PHE A 122 -8.29 4.77 10.41
CA PHE A 122 -8.22 4.96 11.87
C PHE A 122 -6.79 5.18 12.39
N LEU A 123 -5.77 4.77 11.64
CA LEU A 123 -4.36 4.88 12.01
C LEU A 123 -3.62 6.01 11.27
N CYS A 124 -4.33 6.83 10.49
CA CYS A 124 -3.72 7.86 9.63
C CYS A 124 -2.94 8.94 10.38
N ARG A 125 -3.11 9.06 11.70
CA ARG A 125 -2.36 10.00 12.55
C ARG A 125 -1.29 9.33 13.42
N GLN A 126 -1.13 8.00 13.38
CA GLN A 126 -0.16 7.26 14.19
C GLN A 126 1.26 7.52 13.68
N THR A 127 2.00 8.37 14.39
CA THR A 127 3.32 8.85 13.94
C THR A 127 4.30 7.71 13.74
N ASP A 128 4.40 6.78 14.69
CA ASP A 128 5.36 5.67 14.62
C ASP A 128 5.07 4.73 13.46
N LEU A 129 3.79 4.49 13.15
CA LEU A 129 3.39 3.68 11.99
C LEU A 129 3.74 4.37 10.66
N LEU A 130 3.51 5.69 10.56
CA LEU A 130 3.86 6.47 9.37
C LEU A 130 5.37 6.49 9.13
N ILE A 131 6.16 6.68 10.19
CA ILE A 131 7.62 6.63 10.15
C ILE A 131 8.11 5.25 9.72
N ALA A 132 7.62 4.19 10.36
CA ALA A 132 8.01 2.82 10.03
C ALA A 132 7.67 2.45 8.58
N ALA A 133 6.49 2.84 8.10
CA ALA A 133 6.12 2.64 6.72
C ALA A 133 7.06 3.39 5.75
N ALA A 134 7.38 4.67 6.03
CA ALA A 134 8.32 5.46 5.24
C ALA A 134 9.72 4.84 5.18
N HIS A 135 10.16 4.25 6.30
CA HIS A 135 11.46 3.58 6.41
C HIS A 135 11.59 2.30 5.59
N THR A 136 10.50 1.75 5.07
CA THR A 136 10.57 0.61 4.14
C THR A 136 11.04 1.00 2.74
N GLY A 137 11.02 2.29 2.39
CA GLY A 137 11.29 2.79 1.04
C GLY A 137 10.17 2.49 0.03
N ARG A 138 9.05 1.86 0.46
CA ARG A 138 7.91 1.54 -0.39
C ARG A 138 7.01 2.75 -0.58
N ALA A 139 6.21 2.74 -1.64
CA ALA A 139 5.13 3.72 -1.81
C ALA A 139 4.09 3.58 -0.67
N ILE A 140 3.60 4.72 -0.17
CA ILE A 140 2.67 4.73 0.95
C ILE A 140 1.35 5.38 0.53
N ASN A 141 0.24 4.69 0.78
CA ASN A 141 -1.10 5.20 0.64
C ASN A 141 -1.71 5.46 2.02
N VAL A 142 -1.91 6.71 2.39
CA VAL A 142 -2.54 7.07 3.67
C VAL A 142 -4.02 7.33 3.45
N LYS A 143 -4.88 6.44 3.96
CA LYS A 143 -6.34 6.69 3.92
C LYS A 143 -6.72 7.77 4.91
N LYS A 144 -7.49 8.77 4.41
CA LYS A 144 -8.02 9.83 5.27
C LYS A 144 -9.00 9.27 6.31
N GLY A 145 -8.75 9.52 7.59
CA GLY A 145 -9.71 9.24 8.66
C GLY A 145 -10.97 10.10 8.52
N GLN A 146 -12.13 9.54 8.89
CA GLN A 146 -13.40 10.26 8.87
C GLN A 146 -13.39 11.50 9.80
N PHE A 147 -12.57 11.44 10.84
CA PHE A 147 -12.37 12.48 11.86
C PHE A 147 -11.30 13.52 11.50
N VAL A 148 -10.71 13.46 10.30
CA VAL A 148 -9.65 14.36 9.84
C VAL A 148 -10.15 15.21 8.69
N ALA A 149 -9.98 16.53 8.75
CA ALA A 149 -10.29 17.39 7.63
C ALA A 149 -9.37 17.11 6.43
N PRO A 150 -9.84 17.27 5.18
CA PRO A 150 -9.01 16.97 4.00
C PRO A 150 -7.66 17.67 3.99
N LEU A 151 -7.62 18.94 4.37
CA LEU A 151 -6.39 19.73 4.41
C LEU A 151 -5.40 19.26 5.49
N ASP A 152 -5.89 18.70 6.60
CA ASP A 152 -5.04 18.22 7.70
C ASP A 152 -4.28 16.94 7.33
N MET A 153 -4.68 16.25 6.25
CA MET A 153 -3.94 15.10 5.74
C MET A 153 -2.52 15.47 5.28
N GLN A 154 -2.27 16.73 4.96
CA GLN A 154 -0.92 17.20 4.65
C GLN A 154 0.09 16.86 5.75
N HIS A 155 -0.32 16.89 7.03
CA HIS A 155 0.57 16.56 8.15
C HIS A 155 1.00 15.09 8.16
N ALA A 156 0.10 14.17 7.78
CA ALA A 156 0.46 12.76 7.64
C ALA A 156 1.41 12.55 6.45
N VAL A 157 1.14 13.21 5.32
CA VAL A 157 2.00 13.15 4.13
C VAL A 157 3.40 13.72 4.43
N LEU A 158 3.47 14.85 5.15
CA LEU A 158 4.73 15.46 5.55
C LEU A 158 5.56 14.52 6.44
N LYS A 159 4.94 13.85 7.42
CA LYS A 159 5.64 12.87 8.25
C LYS A 159 6.27 11.75 7.43
N VAL A 160 5.54 11.18 6.47
CA VAL A 160 6.07 10.14 5.58
C VAL A 160 7.23 10.67 4.75
N ARG A 161 7.06 11.83 4.10
CA ARG A 161 8.07 12.42 3.23
C ARG A 161 9.35 12.78 3.98
N ASP A 162 9.23 13.44 5.12
CA ASP A 162 10.38 13.92 5.88
C ASP A 162 11.15 12.75 6.52
N SER A 163 10.43 11.67 6.93
CA SER A 163 11.07 10.44 7.42
C SER A 163 11.84 9.71 6.33
N ALA A 164 11.31 9.62 5.11
CA ALA A 164 11.99 9.02 3.98
C ALA A 164 13.26 9.82 3.57
N ALA A 165 13.19 11.15 3.60
CA ALA A 165 14.33 12.03 3.32
C ALA A 165 15.46 11.86 4.33
N THR A 166 15.15 11.66 5.62
CA THR A 166 16.14 11.42 6.67
C THR A 166 16.97 10.16 6.42
N LEU A 167 16.31 9.07 5.99
CA LEU A 167 17.01 7.83 5.64
C LEU A 167 17.97 8.00 4.47
N SER A 168 17.55 8.68 3.41
CA SER A 168 18.39 8.91 2.23
C SER A 168 19.66 9.70 2.59
N THR A 169 19.55 10.62 3.54
CA THR A 169 20.68 11.42 4.04
C THR A 169 21.63 10.60 4.92
N GLN A 170 21.08 9.72 5.78
CA GLN A 170 21.87 8.83 6.63
C GLN A 170 22.63 7.77 5.82
N SER A 171 21.97 7.19 4.81
CA SER A 171 22.60 6.21 3.91
C SER A 171 23.80 6.82 3.15
N ARG A 172 23.68 8.06 2.66
CA ARG A 172 24.78 8.75 1.97
C ARG A 172 25.97 9.05 2.90
N ARG A 173 25.73 9.37 4.19
CA ARG A 173 26.80 9.62 5.18
C ARG A 173 27.50 8.34 5.64
N ALA A 174 26.83 7.19 5.58
CA ALA A 174 27.44 5.91 5.93
C ALA A 174 28.30 5.31 4.80
N SER A 175 28.19 5.84 3.57
CA SER A 175 28.91 5.40 2.38
C SER A 175 30.11 6.31 2.03
N SER A 176 30.34 7.37 2.81
CA SER A 176 31.47 8.31 2.70
C SER A 176 32.43 8.11 3.85
#